data_05c0ddacc80db0d74d855fc6aaf9c6c7
#
_entry.id   05c0ddacc80db0d74d855fc6aaf9c6c7
#
_cell.length_a   1.000
_cell.length_b   1.000
_cell.length_c   1.000
_cell.angle_alpha   90.00
_cell.angle_beta   90.00
_cell.angle_gamma   90.00
#
_symmetry.space_group_name_H-M   'P 1'
#
loop_
_entity.id
_entity.type
_entity.pdbx_description
1 polymer ?
#
loop_
_entity_poly.entity_id
_entity_poly.type
_entity_poly.pdbx_seq_one_letter_code
_entity_poly.pdbx_strand_id
1 'polypeptide(L)'
;MDNKINTSVGTESVRDKYDIYRHCEPCPRRCNVDRTKAVDFSRTKATGYCHVGAEPLAARAALHMWEEPCISGSEGSGTIFFCGCTLGCVYCQNFDISRTRATGKTITAERLAEIFIDLQSQGANNINLVTPTMFQPHIISAVSIARGLGLALPVLYNTSGYELPGR
;
A
#
# COMPACT_ATOMS: atom_id res chain seq x y z
N MET A 1 -4.56 38.97 26.72
CA MET A 1 -3.99 37.63 27.05
C MET A 1 -3.87 36.87 25.75
N ASP A 2 -2.70 37.01 25.11
CA ASP A 2 -2.46 36.48 23.78
C ASP A 2 -2.03 35.00 23.90
N ASN A 3 -2.92 34.14 23.43
CA ASN A 3 -2.66 32.70 23.39
C ASN A 3 -1.89 32.36 22.09
N LYS A 4 -0.57 32.48 22.13
CA LYS A 4 0.31 32.03 21.03
C LYS A 4 0.28 30.52 20.96
N ILE A 5 -0.46 29.96 19.99
CA ILE A 5 -0.37 28.56 19.61
C ILE A 5 1.00 28.37 18.97
N ASN A 6 1.89 27.71 19.71
CA ASN A 6 3.22 27.37 19.26
C ASN A 6 3.12 26.16 18.29
N THR A 7 3.04 26.42 16.99
CA THR A 7 3.10 25.40 15.93
C THR A 7 4.56 25.15 15.55
N SER A 8 5.33 24.57 16.46
CA SER A 8 6.60 23.92 16.07
C SER A 8 6.28 22.53 15.55
N VAL A 9 5.82 22.45 14.29
CA VAL A 9 5.92 21.21 13.53
C VAL A 9 7.42 21.03 13.27
N GLY A 10 8.04 20.11 14.02
CA GLY A 10 9.43 19.74 13.83
C GLY A 10 9.62 19.32 12.37
N THR A 11 10.56 19.96 11.70
CA THR A 11 11.13 19.50 10.45
C THR A 11 11.92 18.22 10.73
N GLU A 12 11.24 17.09 10.97
CA GLU A 12 11.86 15.78 10.72
C GLU A 12 12.28 15.82 9.25
N SER A 13 13.59 15.71 9.02
CA SER A 13 14.16 15.60 7.69
C SER A 13 13.35 14.52 6.96
N VAL A 14 12.72 14.88 5.85
CA VAL A 14 12.02 13.93 4.97
C VAL A 14 13.08 12.91 4.56
N ARG A 15 13.19 11.82 5.33
CA ARG A 15 14.02 10.68 4.94
C ARG A 15 13.50 10.28 3.57
N ASP A 16 14.41 10.22 2.60
CA ASP A 16 14.05 9.78 1.27
C ASP A 16 13.19 8.51 1.41
N LYS A 17 11.94 8.55 0.94
CA LYS A 17 11.01 7.42 1.04
C LYS A 17 11.57 6.11 0.48
N TYR A 18 12.63 6.21 -0.32
CA TYR A 18 13.35 5.08 -0.89
C TYR A 18 14.43 4.49 0.00
N ASP A 19 14.87 5.19 1.06
CA ASP A 19 15.94 4.68 1.94
C ASP A 19 15.59 3.32 2.54
N ILE A 20 14.33 3.15 2.95
CA ILE A 20 13.85 1.87 3.50
C ILE A 20 13.88 0.73 2.49
N TYR A 21 13.94 1.03 1.19
CA TYR A 21 13.99 0.03 0.12
C TYR A 21 15.39 -0.26 -0.39
N ARG A 22 16.40 0.61 -0.11
CA ARG A 22 17.81 0.36 -0.45
C ARG A 22 18.42 -0.77 0.37
N HIS A 23 17.93 -0.91 1.61
CA HIS A 23 18.23 -2.01 2.52
C HIS A 23 16.91 -2.57 3.05
N CYS A 24 16.20 -3.32 2.20
CA CYS A 24 14.79 -3.66 2.42
C CYS A 24 14.54 -4.38 3.75
N GLU A 25 13.94 -3.67 4.70
CA GLU A 25 13.55 -4.14 6.03
C GLU A 25 12.11 -3.78 6.44
N PRO A 26 11.16 -3.42 5.55
CA PRO A 26 9.83 -2.99 5.97
C PRO A 26 8.96 -4.12 6.54
N CYS A 27 9.36 -5.37 6.42
CA CYS A 27 8.64 -6.52 6.96
C CYS A 27 9.60 -7.51 7.66
N PRO A 28 9.09 -8.50 8.42
CA PRO A 28 9.91 -9.46 9.14
C PRO A 28 10.87 -10.29 8.29
N ARG A 29 10.70 -10.32 6.97
CA ARG A 29 11.63 -10.98 6.04
C ARG A 29 13.03 -10.35 6.04
N ARG A 30 13.12 -9.03 6.27
CA ARG A 30 14.39 -8.29 6.32
C ARG A 30 15.37 -8.74 5.24
N CYS A 31 14.90 -8.72 3.98
CA CYS A 31 15.65 -9.27 2.84
C CYS A 31 16.98 -8.55 2.57
N ASN A 32 17.16 -7.33 3.08
CA ASN A 32 18.35 -6.50 2.91
C ASN A 32 18.80 -6.34 1.45
N VAL A 33 17.86 -6.36 0.52
CA VAL A 33 18.09 -6.13 -0.92
C VAL A 33 17.76 -4.70 -1.29
N ASP A 34 18.36 -4.20 -2.36
CA ASP A 34 18.03 -2.87 -2.91
C ASP A 34 16.89 -2.99 -3.92
N ARG A 35 15.66 -2.76 -3.44
CA ARG A 35 14.45 -2.82 -4.27
C ARG A 35 14.28 -1.62 -5.21
N THR A 36 15.06 -0.55 -5.03
CA THR A 36 15.02 0.63 -5.92
C THR A 36 15.56 0.32 -7.31
N LYS A 37 16.34 -0.76 -7.45
CA LYS A 37 16.91 -1.24 -8.73
C LYS A 37 15.99 -2.17 -9.51
N ALA A 38 14.86 -2.56 -8.91
CA ALA A 38 13.92 -3.46 -9.53
C ALA A 38 12.72 -2.68 -10.08
N VAL A 39 12.33 -3.02 -11.31
CA VAL A 39 11.14 -2.50 -11.96
C VAL A 39 10.13 -3.65 -12.04
N ASP A 40 8.88 -3.36 -11.67
CA ASP A 40 7.76 -4.29 -11.73
C ASP A 40 7.92 -5.58 -10.89
N PHE A 41 7.16 -6.61 -11.23
CA PHE A 41 7.24 -7.92 -10.60
C PHE A 41 8.40 -8.73 -11.19
N SER A 42 9.36 -9.08 -10.35
CA SER A 42 10.54 -9.83 -10.78
C SER A 42 10.98 -10.83 -9.72
N ARG A 43 11.39 -12.01 -10.15
CA ARG A 43 11.99 -13.03 -9.30
C ARG A 43 13.52 -12.93 -9.22
N THR A 44 14.06 -11.77 -9.50
CA THR A 44 15.49 -11.51 -9.33
C THR A 44 15.86 -11.35 -7.87
N LYS A 45 17.15 -11.44 -7.56
CA LYS A 45 17.66 -11.21 -6.20
C LYS A 45 17.37 -9.77 -5.70
N ALA A 46 17.16 -8.82 -6.62
CA ALA A 46 16.92 -7.42 -6.27
C ALA A 46 15.53 -7.16 -5.65
N THR A 47 14.55 -8.05 -5.82
CA THR A 47 13.18 -7.84 -5.34
C THR A 47 12.88 -8.48 -3.98
N GLY A 48 13.78 -9.28 -3.45
CA GLY A 48 13.57 -10.04 -2.21
C GLY A 48 12.41 -11.04 -2.32
N TYR A 49 11.86 -11.44 -1.19
CA TYR A 49 10.83 -12.49 -1.11
C TYR A 49 9.48 -12.08 -1.71
N CYS A 50 9.13 -10.79 -1.65
CA CYS A 50 7.84 -10.28 -2.16
C CYS A 50 7.78 -10.13 -3.68
N HIS A 51 8.91 -10.21 -4.38
CA HIS A 51 9.06 -10.13 -5.82
C HIS A 51 8.67 -8.79 -6.47
N VAL A 52 8.61 -7.71 -5.72
CA VAL A 52 8.26 -6.37 -6.22
C VAL A 52 9.36 -5.34 -5.96
N GLY A 53 9.42 -4.33 -6.81
CA GLY A 53 10.30 -3.17 -6.67
C GLY A 53 9.85 -2.24 -5.54
N ALA A 54 10.43 -1.04 -5.48
CA ALA A 54 10.11 -0.05 -4.45
C ALA A 54 8.74 0.58 -4.68
N GLU A 55 8.38 0.88 -5.93
CA GLU A 55 7.10 1.50 -6.26
C GLU A 55 5.92 0.54 -6.12
N PRO A 56 4.75 1.03 -5.68
CA PRO A 56 3.54 0.23 -5.63
C PRO A 56 3.16 -0.33 -7.01
N LEU A 57 2.98 -1.64 -7.06
CA LEU A 57 2.52 -2.35 -8.24
C LEU A 57 1.09 -2.82 -7.98
N ALA A 58 0.10 -2.19 -8.63
CA ALA A 58 -1.31 -2.50 -8.48
C ALA A 58 -1.81 -3.38 -9.62
N ALA A 59 -2.40 -4.53 -9.28
CA ALA A 59 -3.03 -5.44 -10.23
C ALA A 59 -4.43 -4.95 -10.61
N ARG A 60 -5.18 -4.41 -9.64
CA ARG A 60 -6.56 -3.96 -9.83
C ARG A 60 -6.93 -2.93 -8.78
N ALA A 61 -7.78 -1.98 -9.16
CA ALA A 61 -8.50 -1.10 -8.25
C ALA A 61 -9.96 -1.02 -8.73
N ALA A 62 -10.92 -1.40 -7.89
CA ALA A 62 -12.34 -1.39 -8.23
C ALA A 62 -13.20 -1.55 -6.97
N LEU A 63 -14.51 -1.28 -7.09
CA LEU A 63 -15.48 -1.73 -6.11
C LEU A 63 -15.49 -3.25 -6.04
N HIS A 64 -15.44 -3.78 -4.82
CA HIS A 64 -15.45 -5.22 -4.53
C HIS A 64 -16.59 -5.54 -3.56
N MET A 65 -17.49 -6.44 -3.98
CA MET A 65 -18.73 -6.73 -3.28
C MET A 65 -18.64 -7.98 -2.38
N TRP A 66 -17.50 -8.67 -2.41
CA TRP A 66 -17.34 -10.01 -1.82
C TRP A 66 -16.37 -10.04 -0.63
N GLU A 67 -16.18 -8.90 0.02
CA GLU A 67 -15.59 -8.88 1.36
C GLU A 67 -16.65 -9.25 2.40
N GLU A 68 -16.28 -9.39 3.67
CA GLU A 68 -17.24 -9.58 4.75
C GLU A 68 -18.31 -8.49 4.75
N PRO A 69 -19.56 -8.80 5.14
CA PRO A 69 -20.67 -7.84 5.08
C PRO A 69 -20.40 -6.51 5.80
N CYS A 70 -19.63 -6.54 6.87
CA CYS A 70 -19.25 -5.32 7.61
C CYS A 70 -18.22 -4.45 6.86
N ILE A 71 -17.55 -4.99 5.84
CA ILE A 71 -16.59 -4.28 4.98
C ILE A 71 -17.25 -3.82 3.69
N SER A 72 -17.86 -4.75 2.95
CA SER A 72 -18.49 -4.44 1.65
C SER A 72 -19.77 -3.60 1.81
N GLY A 73 -20.56 -3.82 2.85
CA GLY A 73 -21.90 -3.22 2.95
C GLY A 73 -22.72 -3.48 1.71
N SER A 74 -23.58 -2.51 1.34
CA SER A 74 -24.40 -2.55 0.12
C SER A 74 -23.69 -2.00 -1.11
N GLU A 75 -22.75 -1.07 -0.93
CA GLU A 75 -22.14 -0.30 -2.03
C GLU A 75 -20.78 -0.87 -2.46
N GLY A 76 -20.21 -1.76 -1.66
CA GLY A 76 -18.91 -2.37 -1.91
C GLY A 76 -17.73 -1.66 -1.27
N SER A 77 -16.64 -2.39 -1.16
CA SER A 77 -15.34 -1.91 -0.69
C SER A 77 -14.52 -1.38 -1.86
N GLY A 78 -13.93 -0.21 -1.75
CA GLY A 78 -13.00 0.34 -2.73
C GLY A 78 -11.66 -0.35 -2.62
N THR A 79 -11.53 -1.54 -3.23
CA THR A 79 -10.40 -2.44 -3.02
C THR A 79 -9.29 -2.22 -4.04
N ILE A 80 -8.06 -2.09 -3.52
CA ILE A 80 -6.84 -2.06 -4.33
C ILE A 80 -6.05 -3.35 -4.06
N PHE A 81 -5.90 -4.17 -5.10
CA PHE A 81 -5.11 -5.39 -5.07
C PHE A 81 -3.68 -5.10 -5.52
N PHE A 82 -2.72 -5.25 -4.61
CA PHE A 82 -1.31 -5.09 -4.91
C PHE A 82 -0.68 -6.41 -5.34
N CYS A 83 0.31 -6.31 -6.22
CA CYS A 83 1.14 -7.44 -6.61
C CYS A 83 2.21 -7.73 -5.57
N GLY A 84 2.62 -9.01 -5.48
CA GLY A 84 3.62 -9.46 -4.53
C GLY A 84 3.05 -9.72 -3.13
N CYS A 85 3.81 -10.44 -2.30
CA CYS A 85 3.39 -10.75 -0.94
C CYS A 85 4.56 -11.13 -0.04
N THR A 86 4.57 -10.65 1.18
CA THR A 86 5.59 -10.96 2.18
C THR A 86 5.41 -12.33 2.81
N LEU A 87 4.19 -12.89 2.83
CA LEU A 87 3.86 -14.17 3.47
C LEU A 87 3.93 -15.35 2.50
N GLY A 88 3.18 -15.31 1.39
CA GLY A 88 3.19 -16.34 0.35
C GLY A 88 2.51 -17.65 0.75
N CYS A 89 1.30 -17.58 1.26
CA CYS A 89 0.49 -18.73 1.66
C CYS A 89 0.28 -19.71 0.48
N VAL A 90 0.38 -21.01 0.74
CA VAL A 90 0.18 -22.05 -0.28
C VAL A 90 -1.26 -22.15 -0.77
N TYR A 91 -2.21 -21.67 0.01
CA TYR A 91 -3.66 -21.65 -0.28
C TYR A 91 -4.17 -20.24 -0.63
N CYS A 92 -3.29 -19.34 -1.08
CA CYS A 92 -3.65 -17.95 -1.34
C CYS A 92 -4.65 -17.86 -2.50
N GLN A 93 -5.84 -17.31 -2.26
CA GLN A 93 -6.84 -17.06 -3.31
C GLN A 93 -6.34 -16.04 -4.36
N ASN A 94 -5.42 -15.15 -3.98
CA ASN A 94 -4.78 -14.16 -4.85
C ASN A 94 -3.40 -14.64 -5.37
N PHE A 95 -3.22 -15.96 -5.55
CA PHE A 95 -1.92 -16.57 -5.86
C PHE A 95 -1.29 -15.98 -7.12
N ASP A 96 -2.08 -15.71 -8.16
CA ASP A 96 -1.59 -15.21 -9.44
C ASP A 96 -0.89 -13.85 -9.31
N ILE A 97 -1.48 -12.90 -8.58
CA ILE A 97 -0.90 -11.58 -8.39
C ILE A 97 0.15 -11.55 -7.28
N SER A 98 0.07 -12.47 -6.32
CA SER A 98 1.00 -12.51 -5.19
C SER A 98 2.28 -13.29 -5.49
N ARG A 99 2.26 -14.26 -6.44
CA ARG A 99 3.35 -15.24 -6.61
C ARG A 99 3.78 -15.56 -8.03
N THR A 100 2.89 -15.57 -9.03
CA THR A 100 3.23 -16.19 -10.33
C THR A 100 3.46 -15.22 -11.46
N ARG A 101 2.47 -14.43 -11.81
CA ARG A 101 2.47 -13.57 -13.00
C ARG A 101 1.79 -12.24 -12.70
N ALA A 102 2.31 -11.52 -11.74
CA ALA A 102 1.73 -10.24 -11.42
C ALA A 102 1.78 -9.29 -12.61
N THR A 103 0.72 -9.25 -13.37
CA THR A 103 0.47 -8.19 -14.34
C THR A 103 -0.20 -7.05 -13.59
N GLY A 104 0.55 -6.01 -13.31
CA GLY A 104 0.07 -4.81 -12.64
C GLY A 104 0.62 -3.57 -13.32
N LYS A 105 0.16 -2.41 -12.87
CA LYS A 105 0.73 -1.11 -13.24
C LYS A 105 1.47 -0.54 -12.04
N THR A 106 2.68 -0.11 -12.27
CA THR A 106 3.44 0.68 -11.30
C THR A 106 2.79 2.04 -11.19
N ILE A 107 2.51 2.47 -9.97
CA ILE A 107 1.81 3.72 -9.68
C ILE A 107 2.56 4.53 -8.62
N THR A 108 2.52 5.85 -8.74
CA THR A 108 3.07 6.76 -7.73
C THR A 108 2.10 6.93 -6.55
N ALA A 109 2.57 7.52 -5.46
CA ALA A 109 1.71 7.84 -4.32
C ALA A 109 0.59 8.82 -4.70
N GLU A 110 0.89 9.77 -5.59
CA GLU A 110 -0.08 10.74 -6.10
C GLU A 110 -1.18 10.02 -6.91
N ARG A 111 -0.78 9.11 -7.83
CA ARG A 111 -1.76 8.33 -8.62
C ARG A 111 -2.59 7.42 -7.74
N LEU A 112 -2.00 6.85 -6.69
CA LEU A 112 -2.73 6.04 -5.72
C LEU A 112 -3.75 6.88 -4.93
N ALA A 113 -3.40 8.12 -4.58
CA ALA A 113 -4.33 9.06 -3.94
C ALA A 113 -5.51 9.42 -4.85
N GLU A 114 -5.27 9.66 -6.14
CA GLU A 114 -6.34 9.87 -7.13
C GLU A 114 -7.27 8.64 -7.20
N ILE A 115 -6.73 7.43 -7.21
CA ILE A 115 -7.53 6.19 -7.20
C ILE A 115 -8.41 6.12 -5.96
N PHE A 116 -7.94 6.55 -4.79
CA PHE A 116 -8.76 6.58 -3.57
C PHE A 116 -9.94 7.55 -3.72
N ILE A 117 -9.71 8.72 -4.31
CA ILE A 117 -10.76 9.70 -4.58
C ILE A 117 -11.75 9.17 -5.62
N ASP A 118 -11.26 8.53 -6.69
CA ASP A 118 -12.10 7.92 -7.72
C ASP A 118 -13.03 6.84 -7.13
N LEU A 119 -12.50 5.97 -6.25
CA LEU A 119 -13.29 4.93 -5.58
C LEU A 119 -14.32 5.54 -4.62
N GLN A 120 -13.95 6.60 -3.89
CA GLN A 120 -14.90 7.34 -3.06
C GLN A 120 -16.03 7.91 -3.91
N SER A 121 -15.73 8.51 -5.06
CA SER A 121 -16.73 9.09 -5.96
C SER A 121 -17.68 8.04 -6.57
N GLN A 122 -17.24 6.79 -6.66
CA GLN A 122 -18.04 5.64 -7.09
C GLN A 122 -18.94 5.09 -5.97
N GLY A 123 -18.87 5.65 -4.77
CA GLY A 123 -19.71 5.24 -3.64
C GLY A 123 -19.12 4.14 -2.76
N ALA A 124 -17.80 3.89 -2.81
CA ALA A 124 -17.18 2.92 -1.92
C ALA A 124 -17.46 3.21 -0.44
N ASN A 125 -17.66 2.17 0.38
CA ASN A 125 -17.82 2.30 1.83
C ASN A 125 -16.50 2.59 2.56
N ASN A 126 -15.38 2.19 1.98
CA ASN A 126 -14.04 2.31 2.52
C ASN A 126 -13.01 2.19 1.40
N ILE A 127 -11.73 2.44 1.72
CA ILE A 127 -10.59 2.08 0.88
C ILE A 127 -9.92 0.87 1.51
N ASN A 128 -9.87 -0.26 0.80
CA ASN A 128 -9.31 -1.52 1.28
C ASN A 128 -8.03 -1.89 0.52
N LEU A 129 -6.93 -2.02 1.24
CA LEU A 129 -5.59 -2.23 0.69
C LEU A 129 -5.17 -3.69 0.87
N VAL A 130 -5.13 -4.47 -0.24
CA VAL A 130 -4.88 -5.93 -0.24
C VAL A 130 -3.61 -6.26 -1.02
N THR A 131 -2.50 -6.60 -0.40
CA THR A 131 -1.95 -6.35 0.93
C THR A 131 -0.85 -5.29 0.79
N PRO A 132 -0.85 -4.20 1.58
CA PRO A 132 0.01 -3.04 1.32
C PRO A 132 1.39 -3.10 1.99
N THR A 133 1.69 -4.12 2.79
CA THR A 133 2.89 -4.25 3.64
C THR A 133 4.20 -3.87 2.93
N MET A 134 4.37 -4.24 1.66
CA MET A 134 5.59 -3.99 0.91
C MET A 134 5.78 -2.51 0.55
N PHE A 135 4.71 -1.71 0.63
CA PHE A 135 4.65 -0.34 0.10
C PHE A 135 4.28 0.71 1.14
N GLN A 136 4.44 0.42 2.43
CA GLN A 136 4.01 1.27 3.55
C GLN A 136 4.34 2.78 3.37
N PRO A 137 5.58 3.20 3.02
CA PRO A 137 5.86 4.63 2.86
C PRO A 137 5.03 5.29 1.76
N HIS A 138 4.80 4.60 0.65
CA HIS A 138 3.97 5.10 -0.45
C HIS A 138 2.49 5.16 -0.05
N ILE A 139 2.01 4.17 0.71
CA ILE A 139 0.63 4.14 1.22
C ILE A 139 0.40 5.32 2.17
N ILE A 140 1.31 5.56 3.11
CA ILE A 140 1.21 6.69 4.05
C ILE A 140 1.16 8.01 3.27
N SER A 141 2.05 8.18 2.29
CA SER A 141 2.09 9.35 1.42
C SER A 141 0.77 9.53 0.65
N ALA A 142 0.27 8.46 0.01
CA ALA A 142 -0.97 8.47 -0.75
C ALA A 142 -2.18 8.82 0.11
N VAL A 143 -2.28 8.25 1.32
CA VAL A 143 -3.36 8.57 2.27
C VAL A 143 -3.30 10.04 2.68
N SER A 144 -2.10 10.56 2.97
CA SER A 144 -1.92 11.98 3.33
C SER A 144 -2.36 12.90 2.19
N ILE A 145 -1.94 12.62 0.96
CA ILE A 145 -2.36 13.38 -0.24
C ILE A 145 -3.87 13.30 -0.43
N ALA A 146 -4.44 12.08 -0.38
CA ALA A 146 -5.87 11.88 -0.57
C ALA A 146 -6.72 12.59 0.49
N ARG A 147 -6.26 12.61 1.76
CA ARG A 147 -6.92 13.40 2.83
C ARG A 147 -6.92 14.89 2.49
N GLY A 148 -5.82 15.41 1.95
CA GLY A 148 -5.75 16.80 1.45
C GLY A 148 -6.69 17.06 0.26
N LEU A 149 -7.00 16.04 -0.53
CA LEU A 149 -7.95 16.11 -1.66
C LEU A 149 -9.40 15.82 -1.25
N GLY A 150 -9.70 15.59 0.03
CA GLY A 150 -11.06 15.39 0.54
C GLY A 150 -11.47 13.91 0.70
N LEU A 151 -10.53 12.97 0.80
CA LEU A 151 -10.86 11.58 1.15
C LEU A 151 -11.46 11.54 2.57
N ALA A 152 -12.74 11.19 2.67
CA ALA A 152 -13.47 11.05 3.94
C ALA A 152 -13.56 9.60 4.42
N LEU A 153 -13.43 8.62 3.51
CA LEU A 153 -13.62 7.21 3.79
C LEU A 153 -12.57 6.65 4.76
N PRO A 154 -12.92 5.64 5.58
CA PRO A 154 -11.95 4.87 6.33
C PRO A 154 -11.02 4.11 5.38
N VAL A 155 -9.75 3.96 5.78
CA VAL A 155 -8.76 3.16 5.06
C VAL A 155 -8.51 1.90 5.85
N LEU A 156 -8.75 0.75 5.21
CA LEU A 156 -8.55 -0.58 5.77
C LEU A 156 -7.19 -1.13 5.32
N TYR A 157 -6.40 -1.54 6.29
CA TYR A 157 -5.14 -2.23 6.06
C TYR A 157 -5.38 -3.73 6.16
N ASN A 158 -5.60 -4.41 5.01
CA ASN A 158 -5.79 -5.85 4.96
C ASN A 158 -4.43 -6.55 5.09
N THR A 159 -4.10 -6.92 6.31
CA THR A 159 -2.80 -7.49 6.67
C THR A 159 -2.84 -9.00 6.75
N SER A 160 -1.71 -9.64 6.43
CA SER A 160 -1.48 -11.06 6.72
C SER A 160 -1.10 -11.33 8.19
N GLY A 161 -0.97 -10.29 9.03
CA GLY A 161 -0.43 -10.39 10.39
C GLY A 161 1.09 -10.55 10.46
N TYR A 162 1.78 -10.70 9.32
CA TYR A 162 3.24 -10.83 9.25
C TYR A 162 3.88 -9.45 9.10
N GLU A 163 3.82 -8.68 10.18
CA GLU A 163 4.23 -7.28 10.25
C GLU A 163 5.30 -7.06 11.32
N LEU A 164 6.01 -5.94 11.25
CA LEU A 164 6.92 -5.50 12.31
C LEU A 164 6.19 -4.57 13.26
N PRO A 165 6.23 -4.83 14.60
CA PRO A 165 5.69 -3.90 15.58
C PRO A 165 6.35 -2.53 15.49
N GLY A 166 5.55 -1.46 15.55
CA GLY A 166 6.05 -0.07 15.61
C GLY A 166 6.54 0.53 14.29
N ARG A 167 6.15 -0.06 13.17
CA ARG A 167 6.39 0.51 11.83
C ARG A 167 5.10 0.79 11.08
#